data_e2eed27e5186868c482e5f36ab5f57e0
#
_entry.id   e2eed27e5186868c482e5f36ab5f57e0
#
_cell.length_a   1.000
_cell.length_b   1.000
_cell.length_c   1.000
_cell.angle_alpha   90.00
_cell.angle_beta   90.00
_cell.angle_gamma   90.00
#
_symmetry.space_group_name_H-M   'P 1'
#
loop_
_entity.id
_entity.type
_entity.pdbx_description
1 polymer ?
#
loop_
_entity_poly.entity_id
_entity_poly.type
_entity_poly.pdbx_seq_one_letter_code
_entity_poly.pdbx_strand_id
1 'polypeptide(L)'
;MSHNPISLRGFEWPTGLINSLKKSLVSGEFSDVQFMVGRQFGDRKIFSAHKYVLCLRSSVFRAMFYGDLAENCEKPIDISDVPVEAFANMLSFLYTDAMGKLSVENVIATWMCADKYDLPELVGICCDFVSAKLSIDNCLTILENGVHWHADEIVKRCLEFIDRSAEGVLQSEHFVAIGQKTLVMVLQSETLFAAEHNIYLAVERCGFWRGR
;
A
#
# COMPACT_ATOMS: atom_id res chain seq x y z
N MET A 1 40.18 -1.92 -39.42
CA MET A 1 38.93 -2.65 -39.18
C MET A 1 37.87 -1.62 -38.88
N SER A 2 37.05 -1.28 -39.86
CA SER A 2 35.99 -0.28 -39.70
C SER A 2 34.83 -0.91 -38.90
N HIS A 3 34.59 -0.41 -37.69
CA HIS A 3 33.38 -0.73 -36.97
C HIS A 3 32.21 -0.07 -37.71
N ASN A 4 31.40 -0.89 -38.35
CA ASN A 4 30.14 -0.48 -38.94
C ASN A 4 29.18 -0.20 -37.76
N PRO A 5 28.72 1.04 -37.53
CA PRO A 5 27.74 1.30 -36.48
C PRO A 5 26.44 0.58 -36.86
N ILE A 6 25.93 -0.27 -35.96
CA ILE A 6 24.63 -0.91 -36.14
C ILE A 6 23.61 0.22 -36.34
N SER A 7 23.04 0.26 -37.55
CA SER A 7 22.01 1.25 -37.90
C SER A 7 20.72 0.89 -37.11
N LEU A 8 20.45 1.61 -36.05
CA LEU A 8 19.19 1.53 -35.28
C LEU A 8 18.08 2.36 -35.94
N ARG A 9 18.08 2.44 -37.30
CA ARG A 9 17.02 3.14 -38.03
C ARG A 9 15.69 2.47 -37.79
N GLY A 10 14.75 3.23 -37.22
CA GLY A 10 13.39 2.80 -36.94
C GLY A 10 13.08 2.46 -35.46
N PHE A 11 14.08 2.53 -34.57
CA PHE A 11 13.83 2.41 -33.15
C PHE A 11 13.64 3.81 -32.54
N GLU A 12 12.40 4.12 -32.12
CA GLU A 12 12.10 5.34 -31.35
C GLU A 12 12.51 5.15 -29.90
N TRP A 13 13.61 5.79 -29.50
CA TRP A 13 14.04 5.79 -28.12
C TRP A 13 13.10 6.64 -27.27
N PRO A 14 12.63 6.12 -26.11
CA PRO A 14 11.87 6.93 -25.16
C PRO A 14 12.70 8.14 -24.73
N THR A 15 12.09 9.29 -24.65
CA THR A 15 12.76 10.51 -24.16
C THR A 15 12.89 10.45 -22.63
N GLY A 16 14.14 10.37 -22.15
CA GLY A 16 14.48 10.39 -20.73
C GLY A 16 14.48 9.01 -20.06
N LEU A 17 15.27 8.91 -18.99
CA LEU A 17 15.52 7.67 -18.27
C LEU A 17 14.23 7.05 -17.67
N ILE A 18 13.38 7.87 -17.06
CA ILE A 18 12.13 7.41 -16.44
C ILE A 18 11.21 6.75 -17.47
N ASN A 19 11.07 7.35 -18.67
CA ASN A 19 10.24 6.76 -19.72
C ASN A 19 10.85 5.45 -20.26
N SER A 20 12.18 5.35 -20.31
CA SER A 20 12.87 4.13 -20.70
C SER A 20 12.63 3.01 -19.66
N LEU A 21 12.78 3.32 -18.39
CA LEU A 21 12.52 2.38 -17.30
C LEU A 21 11.04 1.94 -17.26
N LYS A 22 10.11 2.87 -17.44
CA LYS A 22 8.68 2.56 -17.54
C LYS A 22 8.38 1.63 -18.72
N LYS A 23 8.98 1.88 -19.90
CA LYS A 23 8.84 1.02 -21.07
C LYS A 23 9.37 -0.39 -20.78
N SER A 24 10.56 -0.51 -20.19
CA SER A 24 11.16 -1.82 -19.88
C SER A 24 10.35 -2.59 -18.82
N LEU A 25 9.75 -1.92 -17.82
CA LEU A 25 8.84 -2.57 -16.87
C LEU A 25 7.61 -3.15 -17.57
N VAL A 26 7.02 -2.41 -18.52
CA VAL A 26 5.81 -2.85 -19.23
C VAL A 26 6.11 -3.95 -20.25
N SER A 27 7.22 -3.83 -21.02
CA SER A 27 7.60 -4.80 -22.03
C SER A 27 8.26 -6.06 -21.47
N GLY A 28 8.85 -5.98 -20.26
CA GLY A 28 9.70 -7.02 -19.70
C GLY A 28 11.07 -7.17 -20.39
N GLU A 29 11.43 -6.28 -21.33
CA GLU A 29 12.73 -6.30 -21.98
C GLU A 29 13.86 -6.20 -20.96
N PHE A 30 14.87 -7.06 -21.11
CA PHE A 30 16.05 -7.16 -20.22
C PHE A 30 15.74 -7.53 -18.77
N SER A 31 14.51 -8.01 -18.47
CA SER A 31 14.19 -8.48 -17.12
C SER A 31 15.04 -9.71 -16.77
N ASP A 32 15.52 -9.74 -15.52
CA ASP A 32 16.36 -10.81 -14.97
C ASP A 32 15.76 -11.44 -13.70
N VAL A 33 14.53 -11.07 -13.36
CA VAL A 33 13.74 -11.65 -12.29
C VAL A 33 12.26 -11.64 -12.63
N GLN A 34 11.54 -12.65 -12.14
CA GLN A 34 10.08 -12.73 -12.22
C GLN A 34 9.48 -12.99 -10.84
N PHE A 35 8.33 -12.40 -10.60
CA PHE A 35 7.54 -12.61 -9.39
C PHE A 35 6.18 -13.15 -9.76
N MET A 36 5.74 -14.18 -9.03
CA MET A 36 4.37 -14.67 -9.09
C MET A 36 3.60 -14.11 -7.89
N VAL A 37 2.75 -13.11 -8.11
CA VAL A 37 2.09 -12.33 -7.06
C VAL A 37 0.61 -12.64 -6.98
N GLY A 38 0.07 -12.75 -5.75
CA GLY A 38 -1.35 -12.93 -5.47
C GLY A 38 -1.66 -14.11 -4.56
N ARG A 39 -2.80 -14.05 -3.86
CA ARG A 39 -3.15 -14.96 -2.75
C ARG A 39 -3.78 -16.28 -3.18
N GLN A 40 -4.49 -16.34 -4.31
CA GLN A 40 -5.28 -17.51 -4.71
C GLN A 40 -5.07 -17.90 -6.17
N PHE A 41 -5.35 -19.17 -6.49
CA PHE A 41 -5.46 -19.64 -7.86
C PHE A 41 -6.57 -18.86 -8.58
N GLY A 42 -6.19 -18.12 -9.64
CA GLY A 42 -7.10 -17.27 -10.43
C GLY A 42 -6.74 -15.78 -10.40
N ASP A 43 -6.22 -15.28 -9.26
CA ASP A 43 -5.82 -13.86 -9.12
C ASP A 43 -4.30 -13.64 -9.22
N ARG A 44 -3.53 -14.71 -9.46
CA ARG A 44 -2.06 -14.62 -9.52
C ARG A 44 -1.59 -14.04 -10.84
N LYS A 45 -0.66 -13.09 -10.76
CA LYS A 45 -0.06 -12.43 -11.90
C LYS A 45 1.47 -12.53 -11.88
N ILE A 46 2.06 -12.79 -13.05
CA ILE A 46 3.52 -12.73 -13.21
C ILE A 46 3.92 -11.30 -13.53
N PHE A 47 4.92 -10.81 -12.80
CA PHE A 47 5.60 -9.55 -13.02
C PHE A 47 7.05 -9.81 -13.37
N SER A 48 7.49 -9.29 -14.51
CA SER A 48 8.91 -9.26 -14.90
C SER A 48 9.53 -7.97 -14.42
N ALA A 49 10.74 -8.03 -13.85
CA ALA A 49 11.42 -6.87 -13.29
C ALA A 49 12.94 -6.98 -13.45
N HIS A 50 13.66 -5.93 -13.01
CA HIS A 50 15.11 -5.81 -13.12
C HIS A 50 15.72 -5.70 -11.73
N LYS A 51 16.50 -6.69 -11.32
CA LYS A 51 17.16 -6.74 -10.00
C LYS A 51 17.89 -5.44 -9.68
N TYR A 52 18.63 -4.90 -10.67
CA TYR A 52 19.38 -3.66 -10.48
C TYR A 52 18.47 -2.50 -10.03
N VAL A 53 17.34 -2.29 -10.71
CA VAL A 53 16.39 -1.22 -10.37
C VAL A 53 15.82 -1.41 -8.98
N LEU A 54 15.40 -2.63 -8.67
CA LEU A 54 14.81 -2.97 -7.37
C LEU A 54 15.82 -2.77 -6.22
N CYS A 55 17.07 -3.22 -6.39
CA CYS A 55 18.13 -3.12 -5.37
C CYS A 55 18.63 -1.71 -5.12
N LEU A 56 18.49 -0.79 -6.08
CA LEU A 56 18.86 0.60 -5.88
C LEU A 56 18.00 1.29 -4.82
N ARG A 57 16.76 0.84 -4.66
CA ARG A 57 15.74 1.54 -3.88
C ARG A 57 15.21 0.77 -2.68
N SER A 58 15.44 -0.55 -2.62
CA SER A 58 14.95 -1.42 -1.55
C SER A 58 16.07 -2.24 -0.96
N SER A 59 16.28 -2.09 0.34
CA SER A 59 17.22 -2.91 1.11
C SER A 59 16.78 -4.39 1.13
N VAL A 60 15.47 -4.63 1.15
CA VAL A 60 14.86 -5.97 1.13
C VAL A 60 15.14 -6.67 -0.19
N PHE A 61 14.93 -6.02 -1.34
CA PHE A 61 15.29 -6.61 -2.64
C PHE A 61 16.80 -6.82 -2.77
N ARG A 62 17.61 -5.92 -2.22
CA ARG A 62 19.07 -6.13 -2.19
C ARG A 62 19.44 -7.37 -1.42
N ALA A 63 18.87 -7.58 -0.23
CA ALA A 63 19.10 -8.78 0.58
C ALA A 63 18.56 -10.04 -0.14
N MET A 64 17.39 -9.95 -0.76
CA MET A 64 16.76 -11.06 -1.49
C MET A 64 17.60 -11.57 -2.65
N PHE A 65 18.33 -10.70 -3.37
CA PHE A 65 19.07 -11.12 -4.56
C PHE A 65 20.58 -11.29 -4.33
N TYR A 66 21.13 -10.58 -3.35
CA TYR A 66 22.59 -10.53 -3.11
C TYR A 66 22.98 -10.75 -1.65
N GLY A 67 22.04 -11.09 -0.78
CA GLY A 67 22.30 -11.47 0.60
C GLY A 67 22.81 -12.89 0.73
N ASP A 68 23.18 -13.29 1.96
CA ASP A 68 23.72 -14.63 2.26
C ASP A 68 22.73 -15.78 1.97
N LEU A 69 21.43 -15.48 1.94
CA LEU A 69 20.34 -16.41 1.62
C LEU A 69 19.62 -15.97 0.34
N ALA A 70 20.38 -15.62 -0.70
CA ALA A 70 19.81 -15.12 -1.95
C ALA A 70 18.85 -16.13 -2.60
N GLU A 71 17.72 -15.61 -3.08
CA GLU A 71 16.71 -16.40 -3.78
C GLU A 71 17.23 -16.95 -5.12
N ASN A 72 16.86 -18.20 -5.41
CA ASN A 72 17.10 -18.75 -6.74
C ASN A 72 16.07 -18.17 -7.73
N CYS A 73 16.56 -17.36 -8.67
CA CYS A 73 15.71 -16.66 -9.65
C CYS A 73 15.51 -17.45 -10.96
N GLU A 74 15.85 -18.74 -11.02
CA GLU A 74 15.56 -19.59 -12.19
C GLU A 74 14.06 -19.82 -12.39
N LYS A 75 13.28 -19.65 -11.32
CA LYS A 75 11.81 -19.70 -11.34
C LYS A 75 11.24 -18.39 -10.80
N PRO A 76 9.99 -18.05 -11.14
CA PRO A 76 9.33 -16.90 -10.54
C PRO A 76 9.29 -17.01 -9.01
N ILE A 77 9.73 -15.95 -8.33
CA ILE A 77 9.67 -15.85 -6.87
C ILE A 77 8.22 -15.73 -6.44
N ASP A 78 7.80 -16.55 -5.51
CA ASP A 78 6.41 -16.58 -5.02
C ASP A 78 6.15 -15.48 -3.98
N ILE A 79 5.21 -14.58 -4.28
CA ILE A 79 4.74 -13.51 -3.40
C ILE A 79 3.22 -13.69 -3.19
N SER A 80 2.87 -14.56 -2.26
CA SER A 80 1.48 -14.97 -2.01
C SER A 80 0.76 -14.09 -0.98
N ASP A 81 1.45 -13.26 -0.26
CA ASP A 81 0.95 -12.43 0.85
C ASP A 81 0.60 -10.98 0.46
N VAL A 82 0.93 -10.57 -0.77
CA VAL A 82 0.70 -9.21 -1.28
C VAL A 82 -0.36 -9.24 -2.39
N PRO A 83 -1.36 -8.33 -2.36
CA PRO A 83 -2.29 -8.15 -3.47
C PRO A 83 -1.60 -7.68 -4.75
N VAL A 84 -2.09 -8.17 -5.89
CA VAL A 84 -1.53 -7.87 -7.23
C VAL A 84 -1.43 -6.36 -7.52
N GLU A 85 -2.47 -5.60 -7.16
CA GLU A 85 -2.49 -4.14 -7.38
C GLU A 85 -1.47 -3.41 -6.50
N ALA A 86 -1.32 -3.82 -5.24
CA ALA A 86 -0.34 -3.22 -4.33
C ALA A 86 1.09 -3.43 -4.83
N PHE A 87 1.40 -4.64 -5.31
CA PHE A 87 2.70 -4.94 -5.90
C PHE A 87 2.94 -4.16 -7.19
N ALA A 88 1.91 -4.01 -8.04
CA ALA A 88 1.98 -3.20 -9.26
C ALA A 88 2.25 -1.72 -8.95
N ASN A 89 1.58 -1.16 -7.94
CA ASN A 89 1.80 0.21 -7.47
C ASN A 89 3.24 0.41 -6.96
N MET A 90 3.73 -0.53 -6.15
CA MET A 90 5.11 -0.52 -5.66
C MET A 90 6.13 -0.58 -6.83
N LEU A 91 5.95 -1.48 -7.79
CA LEU A 91 6.84 -1.55 -8.96
C LEU A 91 6.81 -0.25 -9.76
N SER A 92 5.62 0.32 -9.99
CA SER A 92 5.49 1.61 -10.68
C SER A 92 6.31 2.69 -9.97
N PHE A 93 6.21 2.78 -8.65
CA PHE A 93 6.98 3.72 -7.84
C PHE A 93 8.49 3.48 -7.94
N LEU A 94 8.94 2.23 -7.82
CA LEU A 94 10.37 1.89 -7.90
C LEU A 94 11.01 2.28 -9.24
N TYR A 95 10.24 2.26 -10.33
CA TYR A 95 10.73 2.56 -11.67
C TYR A 95 10.59 4.03 -12.09
N THR A 96 9.64 4.75 -11.49
CA THR A 96 9.23 6.05 -12.05
C THR A 96 9.10 7.18 -11.05
N ASP A 97 9.26 6.91 -9.77
CA ASP A 97 8.91 7.81 -8.65
C ASP A 97 7.44 8.26 -8.66
N ALA A 98 6.66 7.73 -9.59
CA ALA A 98 5.25 8.06 -9.73
C ALA A 98 4.40 6.91 -9.21
N MET A 99 3.37 7.27 -8.46
CA MET A 99 2.37 6.32 -8.03
C MET A 99 1.55 5.82 -9.21
N GLY A 100 1.24 4.53 -9.16
CA GLY A 100 0.13 3.98 -9.91
C GLY A 100 -1.21 4.59 -9.44
N LYS A 101 -2.30 3.91 -9.68
CA LYS A 101 -3.62 4.38 -9.30
C LYS A 101 -3.91 4.07 -7.82
N LEU A 102 -3.64 5.02 -6.89
CA LEU A 102 -4.08 4.90 -5.50
C LEU A 102 -5.58 5.16 -5.38
N SER A 103 -6.22 4.36 -4.56
CA SER A 103 -7.60 4.50 -4.13
C SER A 103 -7.73 4.18 -2.64
N VAL A 104 -8.87 4.50 -2.04
CA VAL A 104 -9.15 4.18 -0.62
C VAL A 104 -9.08 2.65 -0.39
N GLU A 105 -9.49 1.86 -1.39
CA GLU A 105 -9.54 0.40 -1.31
C GLU A 105 -8.15 -0.25 -1.36
N ASN A 106 -7.19 0.36 -2.08
CA ASN A 106 -5.87 -0.25 -2.29
C ASN A 106 -4.72 0.41 -1.52
N VAL A 107 -4.95 1.59 -0.90
CA VAL A 107 -3.88 2.35 -0.23
C VAL A 107 -3.26 1.60 0.94
N ILE A 108 -4.06 0.91 1.74
CA ILE A 108 -3.55 0.14 2.90
C ILE A 108 -2.69 -1.04 2.43
N ALA A 109 -3.13 -1.77 1.41
CA ALA A 109 -2.35 -2.86 0.83
C ALA A 109 -1.06 -2.35 0.17
N THR A 110 -1.10 -1.17 -0.47
CA THR A 110 0.09 -0.53 -1.05
C THR A 110 1.05 -0.06 0.05
N TRP A 111 0.53 0.51 1.15
CA TRP A 111 1.30 0.87 2.32
C TRP A 111 2.01 -0.34 2.93
N MET A 112 1.28 -1.44 3.15
CA MET A 112 1.82 -2.70 3.67
C MET A 112 2.92 -3.27 2.76
N CYS A 113 2.73 -3.19 1.45
CA CYS A 113 3.73 -3.60 0.47
C CYS A 113 4.98 -2.70 0.56
N ALA A 114 4.80 -1.39 0.72
CA ALA A 114 5.88 -0.43 0.85
C ALA A 114 6.69 -0.66 2.14
N ASP A 115 6.03 -0.91 3.26
CA ASP A 115 6.66 -1.21 4.55
C ASP A 115 7.46 -2.53 4.47
N LYS A 116 6.84 -3.59 3.95
CA LYS A 116 7.49 -4.90 3.75
C LYS A 116 8.78 -4.82 2.94
N TYR A 117 8.83 -3.96 1.93
CA TYR A 117 9.98 -3.81 1.03
C TYR A 117 10.89 -2.62 1.38
N ASP A 118 10.74 -2.05 2.58
CA ASP A 118 11.56 -0.95 3.11
C ASP A 118 11.59 0.26 2.15
N LEU A 119 10.41 0.82 1.88
CA LEU A 119 10.22 1.95 0.99
C LEU A 119 9.57 3.14 1.74
N PRO A 120 10.32 3.84 2.60
CA PRO A 120 9.76 4.88 3.48
C PRO A 120 9.12 6.05 2.73
N GLU A 121 9.62 6.39 1.54
CA GLU A 121 9.01 7.42 0.69
C GLU A 121 7.61 7.01 0.22
N LEU A 122 7.43 5.75 -0.19
CA LEU A 122 6.14 5.22 -0.61
C LEU A 122 5.17 5.10 0.57
N VAL A 123 5.67 4.72 1.75
CA VAL A 123 4.92 4.74 3.02
C VAL A 123 4.38 6.14 3.28
N GLY A 124 5.23 7.17 3.18
CA GLY A 124 4.84 8.58 3.34
C GLY A 124 3.73 9.00 2.35
N ILE A 125 3.89 8.67 1.08
CA ILE A 125 2.89 8.97 0.03
C ILE A 125 1.53 8.32 0.36
N CYS A 126 1.52 7.06 0.80
CA CYS A 126 0.28 6.39 1.20
C CYS A 126 -0.39 7.09 2.40
N CYS A 127 0.39 7.48 3.40
CA CYS A 127 -0.09 8.22 4.56
C CYS A 127 -0.68 9.58 4.17
N ASP A 128 -0.03 10.34 3.29
CA ASP A 128 -0.50 11.63 2.81
C ASP A 128 -1.77 11.48 1.98
N PHE A 129 -1.85 10.45 1.14
CA PHE A 129 -3.06 10.12 0.40
C PHE A 129 -4.24 9.85 1.34
N VAL A 130 -4.03 9.02 2.38
CA VAL A 130 -5.05 8.75 3.40
C VAL A 130 -5.52 10.06 4.02
N SER A 131 -4.59 10.90 4.51
CA SER A 131 -4.95 12.18 5.15
C SER A 131 -5.78 13.09 4.24
N ALA A 132 -5.48 13.12 2.94
CA ALA A 132 -6.20 13.92 1.95
C ALA A 132 -7.59 13.36 1.59
N LYS A 133 -7.84 12.07 1.85
CA LYS A 133 -9.07 11.36 1.45
C LYS A 133 -9.95 10.95 2.63
N LEU A 134 -9.51 11.15 3.88
CA LEU A 134 -10.32 10.88 5.06
C LEU A 134 -11.64 11.68 5.01
N SER A 135 -12.71 10.98 5.33
CA SER A 135 -14.07 11.50 5.46
C SER A 135 -14.81 10.75 6.57
N ILE A 136 -15.95 11.27 7.02
CA ILE A 136 -16.81 10.59 8.00
C ILE A 136 -17.20 9.19 7.53
N ASP A 137 -17.41 9.03 6.20
CA ASP A 137 -17.87 7.77 5.61
C ASP A 137 -16.79 6.68 5.52
N ASN A 138 -15.50 7.06 5.49
CA ASN A 138 -14.42 6.10 5.26
C ASN A 138 -13.42 5.96 6.41
N CYS A 139 -13.36 6.93 7.34
CA CYS A 139 -12.32 6.96 8.38
C CYS A 139 -12.31 5.72 9.27
N LEU A 140 -13.47 5.18 9.63
CA LEU A 140 -13.58 3.99 10.46
C LEU A 140 -13.12 2.73 9.72
N THR A 141 -13.48 2.58 8.46
CA THR A 141 -13.03 1.46 7.61
C THR A 141 -11.53 1.49 7.40
N ILE A 142 -10.96 2.67 7.14
CA ILE A 142 -9.51 2.85 7.00
C ILE A 142 -8.82 2.54 8.33
N LEU A 143 -9.37 3.02 9.46
CA LEU A 143 -8.85 2.75 10.79
C LEU A 143 -8.82 1.24 11.10
N GLU A 144 -9.91 0.52 10.84
CA GLU A 144 -9.97 -0.93 11.06
C GLU A 144 -8.91 -1.69 10.25
N ASN A 145 -8.79 -1.35 8.97
CA ASN A 145 -7.76 -1.92 8.11
C ASN A 145 -6.35 -1.56 8.62
N GLY A 146 -6.12 -0.30 9.02
CA GLY A 146 -4.87 0.14 9.60
C GLY A 146 -4.49 -0.64 10.87
N VAL A 147 -5.45 -0.86 11.77
CA VAL A 147 -5.28 -1.67 12.99
C VAL A 147 -4.99 -3.13 12.66
N HIS A 148 -5.68 -3.69 11.67
CA HIS A 148 -5.49 -5.08 11.23
C HIS A 148 -4.07 -5.33 10.69
N TRP A 149 -3.54 -4.38 9.93
CA TRP A 149 -2.24 -4.48 9.29
C TRP A 149 -1.10 -3.81 10.06
N HIS A 150 -1.35 -3.35 11.29
CA HIS A 150 -0.36 -2.64 12.14
C HIS A 150 0.25 -1.41 11.45
N ALA A 151 -0.57 -0.69 10.68
CA ALA A 151 -0.18 0.54 10.00
C ALA A 151 -0.29 1.75 10.96
N ASP A 152 0.58 1.80 11.97
CA ASP A 152 0.47 2.72 13.11
C ASP A 152 0.36 4.19 12.70
N GLU A 153 1.09 4.63 11.67
CA GLU A 153 1.03 6.01 11.19
C GLU A 153 -0.34 6.32 10.53
N ILE A 154 -0.92 5.37 9.80
CA ILE A 154 -2.28 5.52 9.24
C ILE A 154 -3.32 5.52 10.36
N VAL A 155 -3.18 4.63 11.34
CA VAL A 155 -4.05 4.58 12.53
C VAL A 155 -4.05 5.93 13.24
N LYS A 156 -2.88 6.50 13.49
CA LYS A 156 -2.73 7.81 14.11
C LYS A 156 -3.47 8.91 13.33
N ARG A 157 -3.29 8.98 12.00
CA ARG A 157 -3.96 9.97 11.15
C ARG A 157 -5.48 9.81 11.15
N CYS A 158 -5.97 8.56 11.20
CA CYS A 158 -7.41 8.29 11.32
C CYS A 158 -7.96 8.77 12.67
N LEU A 159 -7.26 8.49 13.78
CA LEU A 159 -7.68 8.94 15.11
C LEU A 159 -7.69 10.47 15.21
N GLU A 160 -6.67 11.15 14.71
CA GLU A 160 -6.63 12.62 14.65
C GLU A 160 -7.78 13.22 13.83
N PHE A 161 -8.22 12.57 12.76
CA PHE A 161 -9.38 12.98 11.99
C PHE A 161 -10.68 12.75 12.78
N ILE A 162 -10.82 11.58 13.42
CA ILE A 162 -11.98 11.19 14.22
C ILE A 162 -12.16 12.17 15.38
N ASP A 163 -11.08 12.52 16.08
CA ASP A 163 -11.11 13.48 17.19
C ASP A 163 -11.68 14.85 16.77
N ARG A 164 -11.27 15.33 15.60
CA ARG A 164 -11.75 16.61 15.04
C ARG A 164 -13.18 16.56 14.52
N SER A 165 -13.66 15.38 14.14
CA SER A 165 -14.95 15.16 13.50
C SER A 165 -15.88 14.28 14.34
N ALA A 166 -15.63 14.20 15.66
CA ALA A 166 -16.18 13.21 16.57
C ALA A 166 -17.71 13.09 16.51
N GLU A 167 -18.42 14.22 16.52
CA GLU A 167 -19.89 14.19 16.47
C GLU A 167 -20.44 13.52 15.20
N GLY A 168 -19.87 13.88 14.04
CA GLY A 168 -20.30 13.29 12.77
C GLY A 168 -19.96 11.80 12.68
N VAL A 169 -18.79 11.41 13.14
CA VAL A 169 -18.34 10.01 13.14
C VAL A 169 -19.17 9.16 14.07
N LEU A 170 -19.43 9.63 15.30
CA LEU A 170 -20.27 8.93 16.28
C LEU A 170 -21.72 8.74 15.80
N GLN A 171 -22.24 9.65 14.99
CA GLN A 171 -23.60 9.57 14.41
C GLN A 171 -23.67 8.74 13.14
N SER A 172 -22.54 8.46 12.47
CA SER A 172 -22.51 7.73 11.22
C SER A 172 -23.05 6.30 11.34
N GLU A 173 -23.56 5.76 10.25
CA GLU A 173 -23.97 4.34 10.18
C GLU A 173 -22.77 3.39 10.30
N HIS A 174 -21.61 3.85 9.86
CA HIS A 174 -20.37 3.08 9.91
C HIS A 174 -19.90 2.83 11.34
N PHE A 175 -20.22 3.72 12.30
CA PHE A 175 -19.84 3.55 13.70
C PHE A 175 -20.48 2.30 14.35
N VAL A 176 -21.65 1.89 13.88
CA VAL A 176 -22.35 0.69 14.41
C VAL A 176 -21.69 -0.60 13.95
N ALA A 177 -20.94 -0.57 12.85
CA ALA A 177 -20.34 -1.74 12.23
C ALA A 177 -18.87 -1.99 12.65
N ILE A 178 -18.25 -1.09 13.44
CA ILE A 178 -16.84 -1.23 13.81
C ILE A 178 -16.63 -2.38 14.82
N GLY A 179 -15.47 -3.02 14.70
CA GLY A 179 -15.05 -4.08 15.62
C GLY A 179 -14.76 -3.56 17.03
N GLN A 180 -14.89 -4.43 18.03
CA GLN A 180 -14.69 -4.07 19.44
C GLN A 180 -13.30 -3.42 19.69
N LYS A 181 -12.24 -3.94 19.05
CA LYS A 181 -10.88 -3.41 19.21
C LYS A 181 -10.78 -1.95 18.75
N THR A 182 -11.37 -1.65 17.60
CA THR A 182 -11.40 -0.30 17.03
C THR A 182 -12.26 0.64 17.86
N LEU A 183 -13.42 0.17 18.35
CA LEU A 183 -14.27 0.93 19.26
C LEU A 183 -13.52 1.34 20.52
N VAL A 184 -12.84 0.38 21.18
CA VAL A 184 -12.06 0.68 22.39
C VAL A 184 -10.97 1.71 22.10
N MET A 185 -10.28 1.59 20.96
CA MET A 185 -9.22 2.52 20.56
C MET A 185 -9.76 3.95 20.36
N VAL A 186 -10.90 4.10 19.68
CA VAL A 186 -11.55 5.41 19.50
C VAL A 186 -11.99 6.01 20.84
N LEU A 187 -12.57 5.19 21.72
CA LEU A 187 -13.05 5.66 23.04
C LEU A 187 -11.93 5.97 24.04
N GLN A 188 -10.74 5.40 23.85
CA GLN A 188 -9.56 5.66 24.68
C GLN A 188 -8.78 6.91 24.21
N SER A 189 -9.19 7.53 23.09
CA SER A 189 -8.55 8.77 22.66
C SER A 189 -8.82 9.90 23.66
N GLU A 190 -7.76 10.41 24.29
CA GLU A 190 -7.84 11.52 25.24
C GLU A 190 -8.26 12.84 24.57
N THR A 191 -8.22 12.89 23.25
CA THR A 191 -8.52 14.06 22.42
C THR A 191 -9.88 13.97 21.74
N LEU A 192 -10.67 12.92 22.01
CA LEU A 192 -12.01 12.75 21.45
C LEU A 192 -12.96 13.84 21.95
N PHE A 193 -13.20 14.85 21.14
CA PHE A 193 -14.03 15.98 21.50
C PHE A 193 -15.51 15.73 21.14
N ALA A 194 -16.23 15.06 22.05
CA ALA A 194 -17.68 14.83 21.93
C ALA A 194 -18.35 14.88 23.31
N ALA A 195 -19.64 15.25 23.34
CA ALA A 195 -20.42 15.20 24.57
C ALA A 195 -20.57 13.75 25.05
N GLU A 196 -20.41 13.49 26.37
CA GLU A 196 -20.52 12.15 26.97
C GLU A 196 -21.83 11.44 26.58
N HIS A 197 -22.93 12.20 26.50
CA HIS A 197 -24.22 11.68 26.08
C HIS A 197 -24.19 11.13 24.64
N ASN A 198 -23.49 11.81 23.71
CA ASN A 198 -23.35 11.36 22.31
C ASN A 198 -22.51 10.11 22.21
N ILE A 199 -21.44 10.02 23.01
CA ILE A 199 -20.60 8.82 23.13
C ILE A 199 -21.44 7.65 23.63
N TYR A 200 -22.22 7.85 24.71
CA TYR A 200 -23.08 6.81 25.26
C TYR A 200 -24.09 6.28 24.23
N LEU A 201 -24.81 7.17 23.54
CA LEU A 201 -25.77 6.80 22.50
C LEU A 201 -25.12 6.04 21.34
N ALA A 202 -23.94 6.45 20.92
CA ALA A 202 -23.19 5.77 19.86
C ALA A 202 -22.80 4.35 20.26
N VAL A 203 -22.29 4.16 21.47
CA VAL A 203 -21.92 2.84 22.02
C VAL A 203 -23.15 1.94 22.19
N GLU A 204 -24.29 2.48 22.67
CA GLU A 204 -25.55 1.74 22.78
C GLU A 204 -26.02 1.21 21.42
N ARG A 205 -25.88 2.01 20.36
CA ARG A 205 -26.20 1.61 18.98
C ARG A 205 -25.33 0.46 18.47
N CYS A 206 -24.06 0.38 18.89
CA CYS A 206 -23.15 -0.71 18.49
C CYS A 206 -23.57 -2.10 19.01
N GLY A 207 -24.51 -2.16 19.97
CA GLY A 207 -25.10 -3.43 20.42
C GLY A 207 -24.16 -4.38 21.19
N PHE A 208 -22.92 -3.98 21.49
CA PHE A 208 -21.95 -4.80 22.23
C PHE A 208 -22.44 -5.21 23.62
N TRP A 209 -23.43 -4.51 24.18
CA TRP A 209 -24.00 -4.76 25.50
C TRP A 209 -25.29 -5.59 25.47
N ARG A 210 -25.85 -5.96 24.31
CA ARG A 210 -27.13 -6.68 24.21
C ARG A 210 -26.99 -8.20 24.24
N GLY A 211 -25.84 -8.73 24.55
CA GLY A 211 -25.54 -10.16 24.51
C GLY A 211 -24.92 -10.67 25.81
N ARG A 212 -25.67 -10.68 26.93
CA ARG A 212 -25.55 -11.65 28.05
C ARG A 212 -26.89 -11.88 28.70
#